data_6edbf7a5d03f67c05168b6bfc3492031
#
_entry.id   6edbf7a5d03f67c05168b6bfc3492031
#
_cell.length_a   1.000
_cell.length_b   1.000
_cell.length_c   1.000
_cell.angle_alpha   90.00
_cell.angle_beta   90.00
_cell.angle_gamma   90.00
#
_symmetry.space_group_name_H-M   'P 1'
#
loop_
_entity.id
_entity.type
_entity.pdbx_description
1 polymer ?
#
loop_
_entity_poly.entity_id
_entity_poly.type
_entity_poly.pdbx_seq_one_letter_code
_entity_poly.pdbx_strand_id
1 'polypeptide(L)'
;MISIPEMRERAGTIRRSYVDARRDVEGNQAQLAQYHEARKTAEAVASIISKASDAAQMRFAGVVAGVVTESLNSVYPDNPYEFKLEFRECAGKTVVDTLLYRDGEPLDPMTGVGGGVRDVLAFALRVALLVLTATDHTRKFMGLDEPFVQLHGVVKQRRAYETMESVGKQFGLTILCVRQH
;
A
#
# COMPACT_ATOMS: atom_id res chain seq x y z
N MET A 1 16.60 -18.76 -75.18
CA MET A 1 15.52 -19.70 -75.11
C MET A 1 15.78 -20.59 -73.88
N ILE A 2 14.93 -20.63 -72.87
CA ILE A 2 15.15 -21.45 -71.64
C ILE A 2 14.87 -22.89 -72.00
N SER A 3 15.74 -23.82 -71.65
CA SER A 3 15.57 -25.23 -71.96
C SER A 3 14.51 -25.89 -71.02
N ILE A 4 13.90 -26.97 -71.47
CA ILE A 4 12.91 -27.74 -70.67
C ILE A 4 13.48 -28.22 -69.34
N PRO A 5 14.74 -28.70 -69.25
CA PRO A 5 15.39 -29.05 -67.96
C PRO A 5 15.48 -27.89 -66.99
N GLU A 6 15.89 -26.70 -67.47
CA GLU A 6 16.00 -25.47 -66.63
C GLU A 6 14.63 -25.02 -66.13
N MET A 7 13.58 -25.17 -66.90
CA MET A 7 12.21 -24.85 -66.43
C MET A 7 11.74 -25.82 -65.34
N ARG A 8 12.06 -27.11 -65.44
CA ARG A 8 11.77 -28.10 -64.40
C ARG A 8 12.52 -27.85 -63.10
N GLU A 9 13.77 -27.46 -63.19
CA GLU A 9 14.56 -27.13 -62.00
C GLU A 9 14.03 -25.88 -61.28
N ARG A 10 13.71 -24.80 -62.02
CA ARG A 10 13.09 -23.61 -61.48
C ARG A 10 11.73 -23.89 -60.84
N ALA A 11 10.90 -24.70 -61.51
CA ALA A 11 9.59 -25.10 -60.95
C ALA A 11 9.76 -25.94 -59.66
N GLY A 12 10.75 -26.81 -59.60
CA GLY A 12 11.10 -27.57 -58.39
C GLY A 12 11.58 -26.69 -57.22
N THR A 13 12.35 -25.67 -57.54
CA THR A 13 12.84 -24.71 -56.53
C THR A 13 11.70 -23.85 -55.99
N ILE A 14 10.84 -23.31 -56.88
CA ILE A 14 9.65 -22.54 -56.46
C ILE A 14 8.71 -23.37 -55.61
N ARG A 15 8.46 -24.60 -55.98
CA ARG A 15 7.60 -25.52 -55.22
C ARG A 15 8.16 -25.77 -53.81
N ARG A 16 9.50 -25.99 -53.68
CA ARG A 16 10.14 -26.17 -52.36
C ARG A 16 9.98 -24.92 -51.50
N SER A 17 10.36 -23.75 -52.03
CA SER A 17 10.24 -22.50 -51.27
C SER A 17 8.81 -22.20 -50.86
N TYR A 18 7.84 -22.54 -51.69
CA TYR A 18 6.39 -22.40 -51.34
C TYR A 18 6.00 -23.31 -50.16
N VAL A 19 6.42 -24.58 -50.19
CA VAL A 19 6.12 -25.56 -49.11
C VAL A 19 6.78 -25.11 -47.81
N ASP A 20 8.04 -24.65 -47.88
CA ASP A 20 8.78 -24.16 -46.69
C ASP A 20 8.11 -22.90 -46.13
N ALA A 21 7.77 -21.92 -46.95
CA ALA A 21 7.07 -20.71 -46.53
C ALA A 21 5.70 -21.02 -45.91
N ARG A 22 4.98 -22.00 -46.47
CA ARG A 22 3.68 -22.40 -45.91
C ARG A 22 3.86 -23.04 -44.52
N ARG A 23 4.87 -23.90 -44.34
CA ARG A 23 5.18 -24.50 -43.03
C ARG A 23 5.54 -23.44 -41.99
N ASP A 24 6.35 -22.43 -42.39
CA ASP A 24 6.73 -21.31 -41.51
C ASP A 24 5.49 -20.50 -41.11
N VAL A 25 4.56 -20.24 -42.04
CA VAL A 25 3.30 -19.53 -41.72
C VAL A 25 2.45 -20.31 -40.73
N GLU A 26 2.27 -21.64 -40.97
CA GLU A 26 1.52 -22.49 -40.04
C GLU A 26 2.17 -22.56 -38.65
N GLY A 27 3.51 -22.65 -38.58
CA GLY A 27 4.27 -22.62 -37.35
C GLY A 27 4.12 -21.29 -36.60
N ASN A 28 4.26 -20.17 -37.32
CA ASN A 28 4.09 -18.84 -36.75
C ASN A 28 2.66 -18.58 -36.24
N GLN A 29 1.63 -19.08 -36.95
CA GLN A 29 0.23 -19.00 -36.51
C GLN A 29 0.01 -19.76 -35.19
N ALA A 30 0.59 -20.95 -35.07
CA ALA A 30 0.50 -21.75 -33.84
C ALA A 30 1.18 -21.05 -32.65
N GLN A 31 2.37 -20.48 -32.90
CA GLN A 31 3.07 -19.70 -31.86
C GLN A 31 2.28 -18.45 -31.48
N LEU A 32 1.71 -17.73 -32.43
CA LEU A 32 0.88 -16.57 -32.18
C LEU A 32 -0.33 -16.90 -31.28
N ALA A 33 -0.99 -18.02 -31.54
CA ALA A 33 -2.09 -18.48 -30.71
C ALA A 33 -1.64 -18.78 -29.27
N GLN A 34 -0.48 -19.42 -29.08
CA GLN A 34 0.09 -19.66 -27.75
C GLN A 34 0.42 -18.34 -27.04
N TYR A 35 1.01 -17.36 -27.72
CA TYR A 35 1.30 -16.05 -27.13
C TYR A 35 0.02 -15.30 -26.75
N HIS A 36 -1.04 -15.37 -27.51
CA HIS A 36 -2.33 -14.78 -27.17
C HIS A 36 -2.92 -15.38 -25.90
N GLU A 37 -2.91 -16.70 -25.74
CA GLU A 37 -3.40 -17.37 -24.52
C GLU A 37 -2.52 -17.06 -23.31
N ALA A 38 -1.19 -17.07 -23.45
CA ALA A 38 -0.28 -16.68 -22.39
C ALA A 38 -0.50 -15.23 -21.95
N ARG A 39 -0.72 -14.31 -22.90
CA ARG A 39 -1.03 -12.90 -22.63
C ARG A 39 -2.33 -12.75 -21.86
N LYS A 40 -3.43 -13.42 -22.28
CA LYS A 40 -4.70 -13.38 -21.55
C LYS A 40 -4.55 -13.86 -20.10
N THR A 41 -3.80 -14.95 -19.91
CA THR A 41 -3.50 -15.47 -18.57
C THR A 41 -2.73 -14.46 -17.73
N ALA A 42 -1.69 -13.83 -18.30
CA ALA A 42 -0.90 -12.81 -17.62
C ALA A 42 -1.74 -11.58 -17.26
N GLU A 43 -2.61 -11.11 -18.16
CA GLU A 43 -3.52 -9.99 -17.91
C GLU A 43 -4.53 -10.33 -16.78
N ALA A 44 -5.05 -11.54 -16.75
CA ALA A 44 -5.95 -11.99 -15.68
C ALA A 44 -5.23 -12.04 -14.32
N VAL A 45 -4.02 -12.59 -14.27
CA VAL A 45 -3.19 -12.63 -13.06
C VAL A 45 -2.86 -11.22 -12.58
N ALA A 46 -2.43 -10.33 -13.48
CA ALA A 46 -2.15 -8.93 -13.15
C ALA A 46 -3.38 -8.23 -12.54
N SER A 47 -4.56 -8.45 -13.11
CA SER A 47 -5.82 -7.91 -12.57
C SER A 47 -6.13 -8.42 -11.15
N ILE A 48 -5.89 -9.71 -10.88
CA ILE A 48 -6.10 -10.29 -9.54
C ILE A 48 -5.12 -9.68 -8.53
N ILE A 49 -3.84 -9.57 -8.89
CA ILE A 49 -2.82 -8.97 -8.04
C ILE A 49 -3.14 -7.51 -7.74
N SER A 50 -3.55 -6.72 -8.74
CA SER A 50 -3.96 -5.32 -8.54
C SER A 50 -5.12 -5.22 -7.55
N LYS A 51 -6.19 -5.97 -7.75
CA LYS A 51 -7.34 -5.96 -6.84
C LYS A 51 -6.99 -6.39 -5.41
N ALA A 52 -6.11 -7.39 -5.26
CA ALA A 52 -5.63 -7.82 -3.94
C ALA A 52 -4.79 -6.73 -3.26
N SER A 53 -3.95 -6.04 -4.02
CA SER A 53 -3.15 -4.89 -3.54
C SER A 53 -4.05 -3.75 -3.09
N ASP A 54 -5.04 -3.35 -3.91
CA ASP A 54 -5.98 -2.28 -3.58
C ASP A 54 -6.77 -2.60 -2.29
N ALA A 55 -7.26 -3.83 -2.17
CA ALA A 55 -7.97 -4.28 -0.97
C ALA A 55 -7.07 -4.25 0.28
N ALA A 56 -5.81 -4.67 0.15
CA ALA A 56 -4.84 -4.60 1.24
C ALA A 56 -4.52 -3.17 1.65
N GLN A 57 -4.34 -2.25 0.69
CA GLN A 57 -4.11 -0.83 0.94
C GLN A 57 -5.31 -0.18 1.64
N MET A 58 -6.54 -0.44 1.18
CA MET A 58 -7.75 0.08 1.83
C MET A 58 -7.89 -0.41 3.27
N ARG A 59 -7.62 -1.70 3.51
CA ARG A 59 -7.65 -2.26 4.86
C ARG A 59 -6.61 -1.64 5.77
N PHE A 60 -5.38 -1.49 5.26
CA PHE A 60 -4.29 -0.82 5.98
C PHE A 60 -4.67 0.61 6.34
N ALA A 61 -5.12 1.40 5.35
CA ALA A 61 -5.55 2.78 5.57
C ALA A 61 -6.65 2.89 6.62
N GLY A 62 -7.66 2.02 6.54
CA GLY A 62 -8.78 2.01 7.49
C GLY A 62 -8.35 1.74 8.93
N VAL A 63 -7.46 0.77 9.14
CA VAL A 63 -6.95 0.46 10.50
C VAL A 63 -6.13 1.62 11.05
N VAL A 64 -5.21 2.17 10.26
CA VAL A 64 -4.36 3.29 10.70
C VAL A 64 -5.20 4.52 10.98
N ALA A 65 -6.10 4.88 10.06
CA ALA A 65 -6.98 6.03 10.21
C ALA A 65 -7.88 5.90 11.45
N GLY A 66 -8.42 4.71 11.72
CA GLY A 66 -9.23 4.43 12.89
C GLY A 66 -8.47 4.65 14.19
N VAL A 67 -7.31 4.01 14.35
CA VAL A 67 -6.48 4.13 15.57
C VAL A 67 -6.05 5.58 15.81
N VAL A 68 -5.62 6.28 14.75
CA VAL A 68 -5.13 7.66 14.89
C VAL A 68 -6.28 8.61 15.22
N THR A 69 -7.40 8.52 14.51
CA THR A 69 -8.57 9.36 14.74
C THR A 69 -9.13 9.18 16.16
N GLU A 70 -9.27 7.93 16.60
CA GLU A 70 -9.76 7.60 17.94
C GLU A 70 -8.82 8.14 19.03
N SER A 71 -7.51 7.96 18.86
CA SER A 71 -6.52 8.46 19.81
C SER A 71 -6.52 9.98 19.90
N LEU A 72 -6.59 10.69 18.77
CA LEU A 72 -6.68 12.15 18.74
C LEU A 72 -7.96 12.64 19.43
N ASN A 73 -9.11 12.04 19.14
CA ASN A 73 -10.40 12.47 19.66
C ASN A 73 -10.57 12.14 21.15
N SER A 74 -9.90 11.10 21.65
CA SER A 74 -9.83 10.84 23.08
C SER A 74 -9.11 11.95 23.86
N VAL A 75 -8.07 12.55 23.26
CA VAL A 75 -7.28 13.63 23.88
C VAL A 75 -7.96 15.01 23.63
N TYR A 76 -8.57 15.19 22.47
CA TYR A 76 -9.14 16.45 22.01
C TYR A 76 -10.66 16.32 21.67
N PRO A 77 -11.53 15.92 22.59
CA PRO A 77 -12.95 15.69 22.30
C PRO A 77 -13.69 16.96 21.90
N ASP A 78 -13.26 18.13 22.38
CA ASP A 78 -13.88 19.42 22.09
C ASP A 78 -13.53 19.95 20.68
N ASN A 79 -12.48 19.41 20.06
CA ASN A 79 -12.01 19.76 18.72
C ASN A 79 -11.59 18.49 17.97
N PRO A 80 -12.55 17.71 17.49
CA PRO A 80 -12.28 16.41 16.89
C PRO A 80 -11.45 16.53 15.60
N TYR A 81 -10.58 15.55 15.40
CA TYR A 81 -9.76 15.40 14.22
C TYR A 81 -10.22 14.16 13.43
N GLU A 82 -10.10 14.22 12.13
CA GLU A 82 -10.23 13.07 11.24
C GLU A 82 -8.90 12.85 10.51
N PHE A 83 -8.32 11.67 10.66
CA PHE A 83 -7.08 11.29 9.97
C PHE A 83 -7.38 10.34 8.82
N LYS A 84 -6.75 10.58 7.66
CA LYS A 84 -6.88 9.72 6.47
C LYS A 84 -5.51 9.39 5.90
N LEU A 85 -5.41 8.19 5.32
CA LEU A 85 -4.31 7.78 4.47
C LEU A 85 -4.83 7.59 3.06
N GLU A 86 -4.18 8.20 2.09
CA GLU A 86 -4.49 8.04 0.68
C GLU A 86 -3.28 7.45 -0.05
N PHE A 87 -3.55 6.39 -0.81
CA PHE A 87 -2.56 5.77 -1.68
C PHE A 87 -2.74 6.32 -3.09
N ARG A 88 -1.63 6.78 -3.69
CA ARG A 88 -1.62 7.22 -5.08
C ARG A 88 -0.41 6.68 -5.82
N GLU A 89 -0.55 6.45 -7.10
CA GLU A 89 0.57 6.14 -7.96
C GLU A 89 1.27 7.41 -8.42
N CYS A 90 2.59 7.42 -8.26
CA CYS A 90 3.44 8.48 -8.80
C CYS A 90 4.69 7.86 -9.42
N ALA A 91 4.86 8.05 -10.73
CA ALA A 91 5.99 7.52 -11.50
C ALA A 91 6.23 6.00 -11.31
N GLY A 92 5.15 5.20 -11.28
CA GLY A 92 5.22 3.74 -11.10
C GLY A 92 5.55 3.29 -9.68
N LYS A 93 5.45 4.19 -8.69
CA LYS A 93 5.60 3.89 -7.28
C LYS A 93 4.35 4.27 -6.51
N THR A 94 3.97 3.44 -5.55
CA THR A 94 2.91 3.78 -4.61
C THR A 94 3.45 4.78 -3.58
N VAL A 95 2.80 5.93 -3.48
CA VAL A 95 3.07 6.98 -2.50
C VAL A 95 1.89 7.03 -1.53
N VAL A 96 2.17 7.29 -0.26
CA VAL A 96 1.16 7.42 0.79
C VAL A 96 1.13 8.87 1.25
N ASP A 97 -0.02 9.53 1.08
CA ASP A 97 -0.27 10.84 1.62
C ASP A 97 -1.01 10.73 2.95
N THR A 98 -0.58 11.51 3.93
CA THR A 98 -1.22 11.62 5.24
C THR A 98 -2.02 12.91 5.30
N LEU A 99 -3.30 12.79 5.54
CA LEU A 99 -4.22 13.92 5.60
C LEU A 99 -4.85 14.01 6.99
N LEU A 100 -4.89 15.20 7.55
CA LEU A 100 -5.56 15.49 8.80
C LEU A 100 -6.62 16.56 8.56
N TYR A 101 -7.81 16.37 9.10
CA TYR A 101 -8.90 17.31 8.98
C TYR A 101 -9.38 17.74 10.38
N ARG A 102 -9.83 18.97 10.48
CA ARG A 102 -10.58 19.49 11.63
C ARG A 102 -11.70 20.41 11.12
N ASP A 103 -12.91 20.17 11.56
CA ASP A 103 -14.10 20.89 11.12
C ASP A 103 -14.31 20.85 9.59
N GLY A 104 -13.85 19.77 8.95
CA GLY A 104 -13.89 19.59 7.48
C GLY A 104 -12.77 20.28 6.72
N GLU A 105 -11.92 21.06 7.37
CA GLU A 105 -10.80 21.76 6.75
C GLU A 105 -9.52 20.91 6.82
N PRO A 106 -8.76 20.81 5.72
CA PRO A 106 -7.52 20.06 5.68
C PRO A 106 -6.41 20.80 6.44
N LEU A 107 -5.65 20.06 7.24
CA LEU A 107 -4.50 20.54 7.98
C LEU A 107 -3.25 19.74 7.58
N ASP A 108 -2.13 20.41 7.44
CA ASP A 108 -0.84 19.73 7.31
C ASP A 108 -0.46 19.13 8.68
N PRO A 109 -0.27 17.80 8.76
CA PRO A 109 0.08 17.12 10.01
C PRO A 109 1.40 17.62 10.63
N MET A 110 2.30 18.18 9.83
CA MET A 110 3.62 18.60 10.28
C MET A 110 3.68 20.08 10.67
N THR A 111 2.99 20.95 9.93
CA THR A 111 3.08 22.41 10.09
C THR A 111 1.77 23.06 10.49
N GLY A 112 0.63 22.44 10.19
CA GLY A 112 -0.71 22.98 10.43
C GLY A 112 -1.27 22.73 11.83
N VAL A 113 -0.55 21.97 12.69
CA VAL A 113 -1.02 21.59 14.03
C VAL A 113 0.00 21.87 15.12
N GLY A 114 -0.49 22.04 16.35
CA GLY A 114 0.39 22.24 17.51
C GLY A 114 1.17 20.98 17.90
N GLY A 115 2.28 21.18 18.63
CA GLY A 115 3.19 20.10 19.04
C GLY A 115 2.50 18.96 19.77
N GLY A 116 1.57 19.24 20.68
CA GLY A 116 0.83 18.20 21.40
C GLY A 116 -0.05 17.32 20.52
N VAL A 117 -0.60 17.86 19.42
CA VAL A 117 -1.35 17.05 18.42
C VAL A 117 -0.37 16.14 17.69
N ARG A 118 0.80 16.63 17.32
CA ARG A 118 1.87 15.83 16.68
C ARG A 118 2.37 14.71 17.58
N ASP A 119 2.49 14.95 18.89
CA ASP A 119 2.89 13.92 19.86
C ASP A 119 1.87 12.76 19.89
N VAL A 120 0.57 13.09 19.99
CA VAL A 120 -0.51 12.10 19.99
C VAL A 120 -0.58 11.38 18.65
N LEU A 121 -0.46 12.10 17.54
CA LEU A 121 -0.42 11.53 16.18
C LEU A 121 0.76 10.56 16.02
N ALA A 122 1.96 10.95 16.45
CA ALA A 122 3.16 10.12 16.38
C ALA A 122 3.03 8.85 17.23
N PHE A 123 2.45 8.95 18.43
CA PHE A 123 2.14 7.79 19.26
C PHE A 123 1.17 6.84 18.56
N ALA A 124 0.04 7.36 18.09
CA ALA A 124 -1.00 6.54 17.46
C ALA A 124 -0.52 5.86 16.17
N LEU A 125 0.28 6.53 15.36
CA LEU A 125 0.91 5.93 14.17
C LEU A 125 1.87 4.80 14.53
N ARG A 126 2.69 4.94 15.58
CA ARG A 126 3.57 3.86 16.04
C ARG A 126 2.77 2.65 16.51
N VAL A 127 1.66 2.87 17.24
CA VAL A 127 0.75 1.79 17.65
C VAL A 127 0.16 1.09 16.43
N ALA A 128 -0.41 1.84 15.48
CA ALA A 128 -1.01 1.28 14.29
C ALA A 128 -0.02 0.44 13.48
N LEU A 129 1.21 0.95 13.29
CA LEU A 129 2.28 0.20 12.61
C LEU A 129 2.67 -1.08 13.37
N LEU A 130 2.82 -1.00 14.70
CA LEU A 130 3.15 -2.18 15.50
C LEU A 130 2.06 -3.25 15.43
N VAL A 131 0.78 -2.85 15.48
CA VAL A 131 -0.36 -3.77 15.36
C VAL A 131 -0.41 -4.43 13.99
N LEU A 132 -0.18 -3.66 12.92
CA LEU A 132 -0.24 -4.16 11.54
C LEU A 132 0.96 -5.04 11.16
N THR A 133 2.13 -4.79 11.75
CA THR A 133 3.35 -5.55 11.47
C THR A 133 3.59 -6.70 12.45
N ALA A 134 2.78 -6.79 13.51
CA ALA A 134 2.89 -7.86 14.48
C ALA A 134 2.52 -9.21 13.86
N THR A 135 3.41 -10.17 14.00
CA THR A 135 3.19 -11.59 13.69
C THR A 135 3.08 -12.40 14.97
N ASP A 136 2.69 -13.67 14.89
CA ASP A 136 2.62 -14.56 16.05
C ASP A 136 3.97 -14.71 16.78
N HIS A 137 5.07 -14.39 16.12
CA HIS A 137 6.42 -14.43 16.68
C HIS A 137 6.94 -13.07 17.15
N THR A 138 6.19 -11.99 16.92
CA THR A 138 6.60 -10.62 17.28
C THR A 138 6.06 -10.28 18.66
N ARG A 139 6.94 -9.88 19.58
CA ARG A 139 6.51 -9.32 20.86
C ARG A 139 5.90 -7.96 20.67
N LYS A 140 4.66 -7.79 21.09
CA LYS A 140 3.94 -6.52 21.05
C LYS A 140 4.41 -5.61 22.19
N PHE A 141 5.62 -5.09 22.06
CA PHE A 141 6.26 -4.23 23.05
C PHE A 141 6.67 -2.89 22.44
N MET A 142 6.41 -1.81 23.16
CA MET A 142 6.77 -0.43 22.77
C MET A 142 7.42 0.29 23.96
N GLY A 143 8.64 0.79 23.75
CA GLY A 143 9.32 1.70 24.67
C GLY A 143 9.11 3.15 24.22
N LEU A 144 8.71 4.03 25.13
CA LEU A 144 8.46 5.45 24.85
C LEU A 144 9.22 6.28 25.88
N ASP A 145 9.96 7.26 25.39
CA ASP A 145 10.64 8.25 26.20
C ASP A 145 9.94 9.60 25.98
N GLU A 146 9.35 10.14 27.02
CA GLU A 146 8.59 11.40 27.05
C GLU A 146 7.62 11.60 25.86
N PRO A 147 6.69 10.65 25.60
CA PRO A 147 5.94 10.63 24.35
C PRO A 147 5.04 11.85 24.13
N PHE A 148 4.72 12.61 25.20
CA PHE A 148 3.78 13.72 25.16
C PHE A 148 4.40 15.02 25.72
N VAL A 149 5.68 15.26 25.46
CA VAL A 149 6.43 16.40 26.01
C VAL A 149 5.86 17.75 25.56
N GLN A 150 5.33 17.85 24.34
CA GLN A 150 4.73 19.09 23.81
C GLN A 150 3.23 19.22 24.13
N LEU A 151 2.65 18.25 24.84
CA LEU A 151 1.26 18.30 25.23
C LEU A 151 1.07 19.08 26.52
N HIS A 152 0.63 20.32 26.39
CA HIS A 152 0.40 21.20 27.53
C HIS A 152 -1.00 21.09 28.13
N GLY A 153 -1.07 21.18 29.45
CA GLY A 153 -2.30 21.13 30.22
C GLY A 153 -2.59 19.76 30.86
N VAL A 154 -2.77 19.77 32.17
CA VAL A 154 -2.93 18.57 33.01
C VAL A 154 -4.04 17.63 32.51
N VAL A 155 -5.16 18.20 32.07
CA VAL A 155 -6.32 17.41 31.58
C VAL A 155 -5.96 16.66 30.30
N LYS A 156 -5.30 17.32 29.35
CA LYS A 156 -4.91 16.71 28.06
C LYS A 156 -3.81 15.65 28.28
N GLN A 157 -2.85 15.93 29.11
CA GLN A 157 -1.81 14.95 29.47
C GLN A 157 -2.41 13.71 30.11
N ARG A 158 -3.32 13.86 31.07
CA ARG A 158 -4.05 12.74 31.68
C ARG A 158 -4.78 11.94 30.63
N ARG A 159 -5.57 12.57 29.75
CA ARG A 159 -6.29 11.90 28.66
C ARG A 159 -5.33 11.14 27.72
N ALA A 160 -4.16 11.68 27.40
CA ALA A 160 -3.19 11.03 26.55
C ALA A 160 -2.63 9.74 27.19
N TYR A 161 -2.33 9.76 28.50
CA TYR A 161 -1.91 8.55 29.21
C TYR A 161 -3.03 7.53 29.39
N GLU A 162 -4.27 7.97 29.63
CA GLU A 162 -5.46 7.09 29.64
C GLU A 162 -5.69 6.44 28.27
N THR A 163 -5.52 7.22 27.19
CA THR A 163 -5.60 6.72 25.81
C THR A 163 -4.49 5.68 25.55
N MET A 164 -3.27 5.95 25.97
CA MET A 164 -2.15 5.02 25.85
C MET A 164 -2.44 3.70 26.58
N GLU A 165 -3.00 3.74 27.78
CA GLU A 165 -3.38 2.55 28.55
C GLU A 165 -4.52 1.80 27.87
N SER A 166 -5.56 2.50 27.41
CA SER A 166 -6.69 1.92 26.70
C SER A 166 -6.28 1.20 25.42
N VAL A 167 -5.47 1.87 24.59
CA VAL A 167 -4.91 1.32 23.35
C VAL A 167 -4.01 0.11 23.63
N GLY A 168 -3.20 0.18 24.68
CA GLY A 168 -2.38 -0.95 25.13
C GLY A 168 -3.22 -2.18 25.44
N LYS A 169 -4.31 -2.01 26.18
CA LYS A 169 -5.26 -3.08 26.53
C LYS A 169 -5.99 -3.62 25.30
N GLN A 170 -6.49 -2.73 24.45
CA GLN A 170 -7.27 -3.07 23.25
C GLN A 170 -6.48 -3.96 22.28
N PHE A 171 -5.21 -3.65 22.06
CA PHE A 171 -4.35 -4.37 21.11
C PHE A 171 -3.40 -5.39 21.74
N GLY A 172 -3.45 -5.56 23.05
CA GLY A 172 -2.56 -6.45 23.78
C GLY A 172 -1.10 -6.03 23.71
N LEU A 173 -0.83 -4.71 23.78
CA LEU A 173 0.51 -4.14 23.74
C LEU A 173 1.06 -3.96 25.16
N THR A 174 2.32 -4.30 25.36
CA THR A 174 3.07 -3.87 26.55
C THR A 174 3.77 -2.56 26.25
N ILE A 175 3.39 -1.49 26.92
CA ILE A 175 3.99 -0.16 26.73
C ILE A 175 4.79 0.20 27.96
N LEU A 176 6.09 0.45 27.79
CA LEU A 176 6.96 1.03 28.78
C LEU A 176 7.12 2.52 28.49
N CYS A 177 6.70 3.37 29.42
CA CYS A 177 6.78 4.81 29.27
C CYS A 177 7.68 5.41 30.35
N VAL A 178 8.71 6.13 29.94
CA VAL A 178 9.56 6.95 30.82
C VAL A 178 9.09 8.40 30.73
N ARG A 179 8.94 9.07 31.85
CA ARG A 179 8.61 10.52 31.91
C ARG A 179 9.41 11.20 33.01
N GLN A 180 9.81 12.42 32.79
CA GLN A 180 10.33 13.28 33.82
C GLN A 180 9.17 13.81 34.69
N HIS A 181 9.41 13.95 35.96
CA HIS A 181 8.48 14.53 36.96
C HIS A 181 8.67 16.03 37.07
#